data_bc4dde6c67ccc55f9f39e0122267f8f8
#
_entry.id   bc4dde6c67ccc55f9f39e0122267f8f8
#
_cell.length_a   1.000
_cell.length_b   1.000
_cell.length_c   1.000
_cell.angle_alpha   90.00
_cell.angle_beta   90.00
_cell.angle_gamma   90.00
#
_symmetry.space_group_name_H-M   'P 1'
#
loop_
_entity.id
_entity.type
_entity.pdbx_description
1 polymer ?
#
loop_
_entity_poly.entity_id
_entity_poly.type
_entity_poly.pdbx_seq_one_letter_code
_entity_poly.pdbx_strand_id
1 'polypeptide(L)'
;HAGAKPVMVDSGTDFNISVEAVRKAITPKTKAIIPVDIAGFPCDYERIMALVQEPEMVKLFRSESPVQEKLGRILVMNDAAHSLGARYSSRQRTGCETDVAIFSLHAVKNVTTAEGGAICLNLPKPFDNTELYKELRMTSLNCQTKDAFSKSKAGGWRYDIVGFGMKINMADVNAAIGLAQIREYPELLKERKRVFNAYSDAFSACDWAIVPPSVDGEKESSYHIYALRIKDFTEEQRDRMIDEIAKSEVAVN
;
A
#
# COMPACT_ATOMS: atom_id res chain seq x y z
N HIS A 1 -11.07 -10.65 9.42
CA HIS A 1 -12.49 -10.35 9.26
C HIS A 1 -13.10 -11.06 8.03
N ALA A 2 -12.31 -11.23 6.96
CA ALA A 2 -12.76 -11.94 5.74
C ALA A 2 -12.79 -13.48 5.87
N GLY A 3 -12.40 -14.04 7.03
CA GLY A 3 -12.33 -15.49 7.24
C GLY A 3 -11.15 -16.18 6.55
N ALA A 4 -10.28 -15.44 5.87
CA ALA A 4 -9.10 -16.00 5.22
C ALA A 4 -7.98 -16.29 6.23
N LYS A 5 -7.22 -17.37 5.99
CA LYS A 5 -6.03 -17.70 6.78
C LYS A 5 -4.81 -17.03 6.14
N PRO A 6 -4.09 -16.13 6.85
CA PRO A 6 -2.86 -15.55 6.34
C PRO A 6 -1.74 -16.60 6.30
N VAL A 7 -0.94 -16.56 5.26
CA VAL A 7 0.29 -17.33 5.10
C VAL A 7 1.42 -16.33 4.92
N MET A 8 2.29 -16.23 5.92
CA MET A 8 3.46 -15.36 5.84
C MET A 8 4.52 -16.03 4.97
N VAL A 9 5.17 -15.23 4.13
CA VAL A 9 6.30 -15.65 3.31
C VAL A 9 7.49 -14.73 3.58
N ASP A 10 8.67 -15.20 3.23
CA ASP A 10 9.91 -14.45 3.50
C ASP A 10 10.05 -13.22 2.61
N SER A 11 10.86 -12.27 3.06
CA SER A 11 11.19 -11.03 2.35
C SER A 11 12.58 -11.10 1.72
N GLY A 12 12.80 -10.22 0.74
CA GLY A 12 14.12 -9.95 0.17
C GLY A 12 14.99 -9.05 1.06
N THR A 13 16.17 -8.72 0.53
CA THR A 13 17.11 -7.82 1.21
C THR A 13 16.64 -6.37 1.26
N ASP A 14 15.65 -6.03 0.48
CA ASP A 14 14.95 -4.74 0.43
C ASP A 14 13.72 -4.67 1.36
N PHE A 15 13.51 -5.70 2.18
CA PHE A 15 12.35 -5.94 3.05
C PHE A 15 11.02 -6.22 2.33
N ASN A 16 10.98 -6.12 1.02
CA ASN A 16 9.80 -6.44 0.24
C ASN A 16 9.62 -7.95 0.09
N ILE A 17 8.40 -8.36 -0.19
CA ILE A 17 8.04 -9.77 -0.34
C ILE A 17 8.89 -10.45 -1.43
N SER A 18 9.45 -11.63 -1.14
CA SER A 18 10.19 -12.42 -2.12
C SER A 18 9.25 -13.13 -3.09
N VAL A 19 9.37 -12.85 -4.38
CA VAL A 19 8.56 -13.50 -5.43
C VAL A 19 8.77 -15.01 -5.45
N GLU A 20 10.00 -15.47 -5.19
CA GLU A 20 10.35 -16.90 -5.08
C GLU A 20 9.67 -17.56 -3.88
N ALA A 21 9.64 -16.87 -2.73
CA ALA A 21 8.94 -17.36 -1.53
C ALA A 21 7.42 -17.41 -1.76
N VAL A 22 6.86 -16.40 -2.43
CA VAL A 22 5.44 -16.39 -2.86
C VAL A 22 5.15 -17.60 -3.74
N ARG A 23 5.94 -17.82 -4.80
CA ARG A 23 5.76 -18.96 -5.73
C ARG A 23 5.68 -20.30 -4.98
N LYS A 24 6.58 -20.51 -4.02
CA LYS A 24 6.63 -21.74 -3.22
C LYS A 24 5.42 -21.90 -2.28
N ALA A 25 4.82 -20.80 -1.85
CA ALA A 25 3.71 -20.79 -0.91
C ALA A 25 2.33 -20.88 -1.57
N ILE A 26 2.24 -20.65 -2.90
CA ILE A 26 0.97 -20.71 -3.62
C ILE A 26 0.39 -22.14 -3.59
N THR A 27 -0.88 -22.24 -3.28
CA THR A 27 -1.66 -23.47 -3.29
C THR A 27 -3.01 -23.25 -3.98
N PRO A 28 -3.81 -24.30 -4.26
CA PRO A 28 -5.17 -24.12 -4.76
C PRO A 28 -6.08 -23.27 -3.87
N LYS A 29 -5.72 -23.12 -2.59
CA LYS A 29 -6.47 -22.31 -1.62
C LYS A 29 -6.04 -20.85 -1.60
N THR A 30 -4.96 -20.48 -2.28
CA THR A 30 -4.48 -19.08 -2.33
C THR A 30 -5.45 -18.24 -3.15
N LYS A 31 -6.02 -17.20 -2.55
CA LYS A 31 -7.01 -16.32 -3.18
C LYS A 31 -6.45 -14.93 -3.46
N ALA A 32 -5.52 -14.46 -2.64
CA ALA A 32 -4.89 -13.16 -2.80
C ALA A 32 -3.42 -13.19 -2.38
N ILE A 33 -2.62 -12.35 -3.00
CA ILE A 33 -1.27 -11.97 -2.58
C ILE A 33 -1.34 -10.50 -2.17
N ILE A 34 -0.81 -10.18 -0.99
CA ILE A 34 -0.83 -8.82 -0.43
C ILE A 34 0.62 -8.39 -0.17
N PRO A 35 1.32 -7.89 -1.20
CA PRO A 35 2.63 -7.28 -1.03
C PRO A 35 2.51 -5.98 -0.26
N VAL A 36 3.53 -5.66 0.54
CA VAL A 36 3.64 -4.38 1.25
C VAL A 36 4.85 -3.63 0.73
N ASP A 37 4.68 -2.39 0.28
CA ASP A 37 5.78 -1.51 -0.14
C ASP A 37 6.52 -0.97 1.09
N ILE A 38 7.35 -1.81 1.70
CA ILE A 38 8.00 -1.48 2.98
C ILE A 38 8.87 -0.24 2.83
N ALA A 39 8.78 0.66 3.81
CA ALA A 39 9.53 1.92 3.87
C ALA A 39 9.29 2.87 2.68
N GLY A 40 8.38 2.50 1.75
CA GLY A 40 8.04 3.28 0.57
C GLY A 40 8.78 2.87 -0.70
N PHE A 41 9.55 1.79 -0.68
CA PHE A 41 10.17 1.22 -1.88
C PHE A 41 9.23 0.19 -2.52
N PRO A 42 8.87 0.33 -3.82
CA PRO A 42 7.89 -0.55 -4.46
C PRO A 42 8.37 -2.00 -4.57
N CYS A 43 7.48 -2.95 -4.31
CA CYS A 43 7.69 -4.37 -4.59
C CYS A 43 7.93 -4.62 -6.09
N ASP A 44 8.35 -5.83 -6.44
CA ASP A 44 8.52 -6.25 -7.83
C ASP A 44 7.17 -6.70 -8.43
N TYR A 45 6.29 -5.71 -8.69
CA TYR A 45 4.94 -5.97 -9.17
C TYR A 45 4.91 -6.59 -10.56
N GLU A 46 5.86 -6.26 -11.42
CA GLU A 46 5.95 -6.86 -12.75
C GLU A 46 6.07 -8.38 -12.62
N ARG A 47 6.99 -8.84 -11.78
CA ARG A 47 7.17 -10.29 -11.55
C ARG A 47 6.01 -10.92 -10.78
N ILE A 48 5.41 -10.22 -9.80
CA ILE A 48 4.25 -10.74 -9.05
C ILE A 48 3.04 -10.87 -9.98
N MET A 49 2.77 -9.87 -10.82
CA MET A 49 1.66 -9.90 -11.77
C MET A 49 1.89 -10.93 -12.88
N ALA A 50 3.12 -11.10 -13.36
CA ALA A 50 3.47 -12.16 -14.29
C ALA A 50 3.24 -13.54 -13.65
N LEU A 51 3.69 -13.76 -12.41
CA LEU A 51 3.52 -15.00 -11.67
C LEU A 51 2.06 -15.44 -11.59
N VAL A 52 1.14 -14.55 -11.20
CA VAL A 52 -0.28 -14.93 -11.06
C VAL A 52 -0.99 -15.15 -12.40
N GLN A 53 -0.36 -14.75 -13.51
CA GLN A 53 -0.86 -14.94 -14.88
C GLN A 53 -0.23 -16.14 -15.57
N GLU A 54 0.77 -16.78 -14.98
CA GLU A 54 1.36 -18.00 -15.54
C GLU A 54 0.30 -19.10 -15.71
N PRO A 55 0.28 -19.82 -16.83
CA PRO A 55 -0.72 -20.86 -17.09
C PRO A 55 -0.83 -21.92 -15.99
N GLU A 56 0.29 -22.23 -15.33
CA GLU A 56 0.34 -23.18 -14.23
C GLU A 56 -0.35 -22.64 -12.99
N MET A 57 -0.15 -21.36 -12.67
CA MET A 57 -0.77 -20.70 -11.50
C MET A 57 -2.26 -20.50 -11.72
N VAL A 58 -2.67 -20.10 -12.92
CA VAL A 58 -4.09 -19.99 -13.31
C VAL A 58 -4.77 -21.37 -13.23
N LYS A 59 -4.12 -22.42 -13.72
CA LYS A 59 -4.65 -23.80 -13.65
C LYS A 59 -4.73 -24.32 -12.21
N LEU A 60 -3.81 -23.91 -11.35
CA LEU A 60 -3.78 -24.28 -9.93
C LEU A 60 -4.90 -23.60 -9.13
N PHE A 61 -5.25 -22.38 -9.51
CA PHE A 61 -6.26 -21.57 -8.81
C PHE A 61 -7.63 -22.27 -8.77
N ARG A 62 -8.31 -22.20 -7.64
CA ARG A 62 -9.67 -22.71 -7.46
C ARG A 62 -10.54 -21.58 -6.93
N SER A 63 -11.53 -21.17 -7.72
CA SER A 63 -12.53 -20.19 -7.28
C SER A 63 -13.48 -20.82 -6.25
N GLU A 64 -13.90 -20.00 -5.29
CA GLU A 64 -14.89 -20.33 -4.25
C GLU A 64 -16.04 -19.31 -4.21
N SER A 65 -16.03 -18.36 -5.15
CA SER A 65 -17.08 -17.36 -5.29
C SER A 65 -17.20 -16.86 -6.73
N PRO A 66 -18.36 -16.29 -7.12
CA PRO A 66 -18.55 -15.73 -8.47
C PRO A 66 -17.54 -14.62 -8.82
N VAL A 67 -17.11 -13.83 -7.83
CA VAL A 67 -16.10 -12.77 -8.02
C VAL A 67 -14.73 -13.37 -8.34
N GLN A 68 -14.34 -14.44 -7.63
CA GLN A 68 -13.09 -15.15 -7.89
C GLN A 68 -13.13 -15.88 -9.24
N GLU A 69 -14.27 -16.46 -9.61
CA GLU A 69 -14.48 -17.05 -10.92
C GLU A 69 -14.34 -16.02 -12.04
N LYS A 70 -14.95 -14.85 -11.85
CA LYS A 70 -14.86 -13.72 -12.78
C LYS A 70 -13.42 -13.22 -12.95
N LEU A 71 -12.60 -13.22 -11.89
CA LEU A 71 -11.18 -12.85 -11.96
C LEU A 71 -10.33 -13.96 -12.62
N GLY A 72 -10.66 -15.20 -12.36
CA GLY A 72 -10.02 -16.38 -12.95
C GLY A 72 -8.59 -16.67 -12.48
N ARG A 73 -8.08 -15.94 -11.50
CA ARG A 73 -6.73 -16.05 -10.96
C ARG A 73 -6.62 -15.50 -9.53
N ILE A 74 -5.45 -15.61 -8.94
CA ILE A 74 -5.13 -14.99 -7.65
C ILE A 74 -5.19 -13.46 -7.79
N LEU A 75 -5.86 -12.79 -6.86
CA LEU A 75 -5.89 -11.33 -6.73
C LEU A 75 -4.54 -10.82 -6.24
N VAL A 76 -4.06 -9.71 -6.78
CA VAL A 76 -2.90 -8.98 -6.23
C VAL A 76 -3.39 -7.65 -5.68
N MET A 77 -3.23 -7.46 -4.37
CA MET A 77 -3.65 -6.26 -3.66
C MET A 77 -2.46 -5.62 -2.97
N ASN A 78 -2.01 -4.47 -3.46
CA ASN A 78 -0.88 -3.75 -2.89
C ASN A 78 -1.27 -3.04 -1.59
N ASP A 79 -0.57 -3.32 -0.51
CA ASP A 79 -0.53 -2.43 0.66
C ASP A 79 0.48 -1.31 0.39
N ALA A 80 -0.03 -0.22 -0.16
CA ALA A 80 0.73 0.98 -0.54
C ALA A 80 0.77 2.02 0.59
N ALA A 81 0.57 1.61 1.85
CA ALA A 81 0.50 2.51 3.00
C ALA A 81 1.75 3.39 3.18
N HIS A 82 2.90 2.97 2.67
CA HIS A 82 4.16 3.72 2.71
C HIS A 82 4.57 4.34 1.37
N SER A 83 3.95 3.95 0.27
CA SER A 83 4.48 4.22 -1.07
C SER A 83 3.75 5.31 -1.87
N LEU A 84 2.88 6.11 -1.23
CA LEU A 84 2.25 7.23 -1.92
C LEU A 84 3.34 8.16 -2.50
N GLY A 85 3.32 8.33 -3.82
CA GLY A 85 4.30 9.14 -4.57
C GLY A 85 5.50 8.38 -5.11
N ALA A 86 5.74 7.13 -4.66
CA ALA A 86 6.74 6.25 -5.26
C ALA A 86 6.43 5.97 -6.75
N ARG A 87 7.45 5.52 -7.47
CA ARG A 87 7.33 5.07 -8.86
C ARG A 87 7.81 3.63 -8.98
N TYR A 88 7.07 2.82 -9.70
CA TYR A 88 7.54 1.48 -10.03
C TYR A 88 8.05 1.38 -11.47
N SER A 89 7.77 2.39 -12.30
CA SER A 89 8.38 2.62 -13.60
C SER A 89 8.50 4.11 -13.88
N SER A 90 9.26 4.48 -14.92
CA SER A 90 9.44 5.88 -15.34
C SER A 90 8.13 6.60 -15.67
N ARG A 91 7.10 5.85 -16.05
CA ARG A 91 5.80 6.38 -16.50
C ARG A 91 4.68 6.23 -15.47
N GLN A 92 4.85 5.36 -14.46
CA GLN A 92 3.76 4.98 -13.57
C GLN A 92 4.14 5.13 -12.11
N ARG A 93 3.25 5.77 -11.36
CA ARG A 93 3.32 5.83 -9.90
C ARG A 93 2.68 4.61 -9.29
N THR A 94 3.04 4.31 -8.04
CA THR A 94 2.37 3.31 -7.22
C THR A 94 0.86 3.56 -7.18
N GLY A 95 0.08 2.49 -7.29
CA GLY A 95 -1.39 2.53 -7.34
C GLY A 95 -2.00 2.08 -8.66
N CYS A 96 -1.18 1.85 -9.71
CA CYS A 96 -1.62 1.41 -11.03
C CYS A 96 -1.10 0.03 -11.44
N GLU A 97 -0.25 -0.59 -10.65
CA GLU A 97 0.52 -1.78 -10.97
C GLU A 97 -0.16 -3.11 -10.63
N THR A 98 -1.15 -3.07 -9.74
CA THR A 98 -1.86 -4.26 -9.24
C THR A 98 -3.36 -4.14 -9.44
N ASP A 99 -4.11 -5.20 -9.14
CA ASP A 99 -5.58 -5.19 -9.24
C ASP A 99 -6.22 -4.15 -8.31
N VAL A 100 -5.66 -4.02 -7.10
CA VAL A 100 -6.09 -3.06 -6.09
C VAL A 100 -4.86 -2.52 -5.38
N ALA A 101 -4.80 -1.22 -5.12
CA ALA A 101 -3.82 -0.63 -4.24
C ALA A 101 -4.49 0.15 -3.11
N ILE A 102 -3.96 0.04 -1.89
CA ILE A 102 -4.54 0.64 -0.69
C ILE A 102 -3.51 1.57 -0.06
N PHE A 103 -3.84 2.85 0.00
CA PHE A 103 -3.03 3.89 0.62
C PHE A 103 -3.55 4.24 2.01
N SER A 104 -2.62 4.51 2.92
CA SER A 104 -2.91 5.09 4.23
C SER A 104 -2.67 6.58 4.21
N LEU A 105 -3.58 7.33 4.81
CA LEU A 105 -3.48 8.77 5.06
C LEU A 105 -3.48 9.07 6.57
N HIS A 106 -3.06 8.08 7.38
CA HIS A 106 -2.87 8.24 8.82
C HIS A 106 -1.83 9.35 9.13
N ALA A 107 -1.85 9.88 10.34
CA ALA A 107 -1.05 11.03 10.78
C ALA A 107 0.44 10.95 10.48
N VAL A 108 1.05 9.75 10.50
CA VAL A 108 2.48 9.54 10.30
C VAL A 108 2.89 9.31 8.84
N LYS A 109 1.94 9.28 7.90
CA LYS A 109 2.22 8.97 6.49
C LYS A 109 2.74 10.19 5.72
N ASN A 110 3.26 9.95 4.53
CA ASN A 110 3.82 11.00 3.67
C ASN A 110 2.82 12.10 3.32
N VAL A 111 1.56 11.73 3.16
CA VAL A 111 0.42 12.63 3.07
C VAL A 111 -0.56 12.21 4.15
N THR A 112 -1.05 13.16 4.93
CA THR A 112 -1.98 12.85 6.02
C THR A 112 -3.31 13.57 5.87
N THR A 113 -4.36 12.92 6.36
CA THR A 113 -5.68 13.51 6.63
C THR A 113 -6.03 13.37 8.12
N ALA A 114 -5.04 13.27 9.01
CA ALA A 114 -5.10 12.76 10.38
C ALA A 114 -5.47 11.28 10.42
N GLU A 115 -6.64 10.91 9.98
CA GLU A 115 -7.10 9.55 9.69
C GLU A 115 -7.70 9.48 8.29
N GLY A 116 -7.40 8.42 7.56
CA GLY A 116 -7.96 8.20 6.24
C GLY A 116 -7.19 7.18 5.41
N GLY A 117 -7.69 6.95 4.23
CA GLY A 117 -7.08 6.08 3.23
C GLY A 117 -7.72 6.25 1.87
N ALA A 118 -7.11 5.64 0.87
CA ALA A 118 -7.63 5.61 -0.49
C ALA A 118 -7.46 4.21 -1.09
N ILE A 119 -8.41 3.81 -1.91
CA ILE A 119 -8.38 2.56 -2.67
C ILE A 119 -8.32 2.90 -4.15
N CYS A 120 -7.30 2.41 -4.84
CA CYS A 120 -7.21 2.44 -6.30
C CYS A 120 -7.68 1.10 -6.87
N LEU A 121 -8.52 1.16 -7.88
CA LEU A 121 -9.14 0.00 -8.51
C LEU A 121 -8.63 -0.12 -9.95
N ASN A 122 -7.94 -1.22 -10.26
CA ASN A 122 -7.39 -1.53 -11.57
C ASN A 122 -7.73 -2.96 -12.01
N LEU A 123 -8.89 -3.49 -11.55
CA LEU A 123 -9.29 -4.84 -11.91
C LEU A 123 -9.46 -4.95 -13.44
N PRO A 124 -9.02 -6.09 -14.04
CA PRO A 124 -9.14 -6.31 -15.47
C PRO A 124 -10.61 -6.51 -15.88
N LYS A 125 -10.87 -6.42 -17.18
CA LYS A 125 -12.17 -6.87 -17.68
C LYS A 125 -12.38 -8.36 -17.35
N PRO A 126 -13.62 -8.78 -17.02
CA PRO A 126 -14.89 -8.08 -17.23
C PRO A 126 -15.36 -7.23 -16.04
N PHE A 127 -14.49 -6.85 -15.09
CA PHE A 127 -14.88 -5.93 -14.02
C PHE A 127 -15.11 -4.52 -14.56
N ASP A 128 -16.13 -3.85 -14.01
CA ASP A 128 -16.36 -2.42 -14.19
C ASP A 128 -15.89 -1.69 -12.92
N ASN A 129 -14.71 -1.08 -12.98
CA ASN A 129 -14.13 -0.37 -11.84
C ASN A 129 -14.96 0.85 -11.42
N THR A 130 -15.76 1.43 -12.33
CA THR A 130 -16.66 2.54 -12.01
C THR A 130 -17.85 2.08 -11.17
N GLU A 131 -18.45 0.96 -11.53
CA GLU A 131 -19.55 0.38 -10.73
C GLU A 131 -19.04 -0.10 -9.37
N LEU A 132 -17.89 -0.76 -9.33
CA LEU A 132 -17.25 -1.17 -8.07
C LEU A 132 -16.95 0.04 -7.16
N TYR A 133 -16.46 1.15 -7.73
CA TYR A 133 -16.26 2.39 -6.99
C TYR A 133 -17.56 2.92 -6.37
N LYS A 134 -18.67 2.90 -7.10
CA LYS A 134 -19.98 3.33 -6.58
C LYS A 134 -20.45 2.42 -5.44
N GLU A 135 -20.26 1.11 -5.59
CA GLU A 135 -20.59 0.12 -4.56
C GLU A 135 -19.78 0.34 -3.28
N LEU A 136 -18.45 0.50 -3.41
CA LEU A 136 -17.56 0.77 -2.26
C LEU A 136 -17.90 2.09 -1.57
N ARG A 137 -18.20 3.15 -2.33
CA ARG A 137 -18.68 4.42 -1.77
C ARG A 137 -19.98 4.26 -0.99
N MET A 138 -20.94 3.56 -1.53
CA MET A 138 -22.21 3.29 -0.87
C MET A 138 -21.99 2.46 0.40
N THR A 139 -21.20 1.40 0.32
CA THR A 139 -20.87 0.52 1.45
C THR A 139 -20.15 1.28 2.57
N SER A 140 -19.25 2.20 2.25
CA SER A 140 -18.55 3.04 3.23
C SER A 140 -19.45 4.08 3.91
N LEU A 141 -20.67 4.27 3.42
CA LEU A 141 -21.68 5.20 3.95
C LEU A 141 -22.94 4.44 4.41
N ASN A 142 -22.80 3.38 5.18
CA ASN A 142 -23.91 2.56 5.70
C ASN A 142 -24.85 2.00 4.62
N CYS A 143 -24.39 1.74 3.40
CA CYS A 143 -25.21 1.35 2.25
C CYS A 143 -26.37 2.31 1.95
N GLN A 144 -26.17 3.62 2.18
CA GLN A 144 -27.17 4.64 1.83
C GLN A 144 -27.11 4.96 0.33
N THR A 145 -28.28 5.07 -0.30
CA THR A 145 -28.41 5.37 -1.74
C THR A 145 -28.06 6.83 -2.10
N LYS A 146 -27.94 7.72 -1.10
CA LYS A 146 -27.56 9.12 -1.29
C LYS A 146 -26.52 9.56 -0.26
N ASP A 147 -25.55 10.34 -0.72
CA ASP A 147 -24.58 11.03 0.14
C ASP A 147 -25.16 12.34 0.73
N ALA A 148 -24.38 13.00 1.61
CA ALA A 148 -24.80 14.22 2.27
C ALA A 148 -25.12 15.35 1.29
N PHE A 149 -24.31 15.50 0.22
CA PHE A 149 -24.51 16.54 -0.80
C PHE A 149 -25.81 16.31 -1.59
N SER A 150 -26.13 15.08 -1.95
CA SER A 150 -27.37 14.72 -2.63
C SER A 150 -28.59 14.94 -1.73
N LYS A 151 -28.45 14.75 -0.41
CA LYS A 151 -29.51 14.99 0.58
C LYS A 151 -29.79 16.47 0.83
N SER A 152 -28.80 17.34 0.68
CA SER A 152 -28.95 18.79 0.89
C SER A 152 -29.71 19.49 -0.21
N LYS A 153 -29.95 18.85 -1.36
CA LYS A 153 -30.76 19.42 -2.45
C LYS A 153 -32.24 19.37 -2.11
N ALA A 154 -33.02 20.31 -2.65
CA ALA A 154 -34.45 20.36 -2.48
C ALA A 154 -35.09 19.00 -2.88
N GLY A 155 -35.88 18.39 -1.99
CA GLY A 155 -36.43 17.05 -2.14
C GLY A 155 -35.45 15.89 -1.96
N GLY A 156 -34.19 16.15 -1.64
CA GLY A 156 -33.13 15.15 -1.51
C GLY A 156 -33.15 14.31 -0.22
N TRP A 157 -34.00 14.66 0.75
CA TRP A 157 -33.99 14.07 2.10
C TRP A 157 -34.34 12.56 2.13
N ARG A 158 -35.09 12.06 1.12
CA ARG A 158 -35.43 10.63 1.04
C ARG A 158 -34.26 9.83 0.49
N TYR A 159 -33.87 8.76 1.19
CA TYR A 159 -32.88 7.78 0.78
C TYR A 159 -33.25 6.42 1.36
N ASP A 160 -32.74 5.38 0.76
CA ASP A 160 -32.91 4.01 1.22
C ASP A 160 -31.60 3.44 1.74
N ILE A 161 -31.69 2.43 2.62
CA ILE A 161 -30.58 1.60 3.06
C ILE A 161 -30.76 0.24 2.38
N VAL A 162 -29.85 -0.07 1.44
CA VAL A 162 -30.01 -1.23 0.55
C VAL A 162 -29.17 -2.44 0.97
N GLY A 163 -28.47 -2.38 2.09
CA GLY A 163 -27.64 -3.48 2.59
C GLY A 163 -26.94 -3.14 3.90
N PHE A 164 -26.08 -4.05 4.33
CA PHE A 164 -25.20 -3.82 5.48
C PHE A 164 -23.94 -3.09 5.01
N GLY A 165 -23.69 -1.90 5.55
CA GLY A 165 -22.53 -1.08 5.26
C GLY A 165 -21.79 -0.68 6.52
N MET A 166 -20.71 0.08 6.33
CA MET A 166 -19.88 0.64 7.41
C MET A 166 -19.92 2.17 7.34
N LYS A 167 -19.77 2.83 8.47
CA LYS A 167 -19.61 4.28 8.52
C LYS A 167 -18.12 4.62 8.56
N ILE A 168 -17.46 4.56 7.41
CA ILE A 168 -16.00 4.76 7.26
C ILE A 168 -15.65 5.77 6.15
N ASN A 169 -16.62 6.55 5.67
CA ASN A 169 -16.35 7.63 4.72
C ASN A 169 -15.51 8.73 5.39
N MET A 170 -14.59 9.30 4.63
CA MET A 170 -13.78 10.43 5.09
C MET A 170 -14.67 11.64 5.44
N ALA A 171 -14.42 12.28 6.57
CA ALA A 171 -15.09 13.51 6.94
C ALA A 171 -14.51 14.71 6.16
N ASP A 172 -15.31 15.75 5.93
CA ASP A 172 -14.92 16.92 5.13
C ASP A 172 -13.70 17.65 5.74
N VAL A 173 -13.58 17.69 7.08
CA VAL A 173 -12.41 18.25 7.77
C VAL A 173 -11.13 17.49 7.39
N ASN A 174 -11.17 16.16 7.43
CA ASN A 174 -10.04 15.33 7.02
C ASN A 174 -9.71 15.52 5.52
N ALA A 175 -10.75 15.59 4.68
CA ALA A 175 -10.57 15.85 3.25
C ALA A 175 -9.93 17.23 2.98
N ALA A 176 -10.29 18.27 3.74
CA ALA A 176 -9.70 19.60 3.62
C ALA A 176 -8.19 19.58 3.97
N ILE A 177 -7.80 18.84 5.04
CA ILE A 177 -6.38 18.64 5.37
C ILE A 177 -5.66 17.95 4.20
N GLY A 178 -6.26 16.87 3.65
CA GLY A 178 -5.69 16.13 2.52
C GLY A 178 -5.50 17.00 1.28
N LEU A 179 -6.45 17.88 0.98
CA LEU A 179 -6.35 18.82 -0.16
C LEU A 179 -5.17 19.78 0.00
N ALA A 180 -4.92 20.30 1.20
CA ALA A 180 -3.76 21.13 1.47
C ALA A 180 -2.45 20.33 1.32
N GLN A 181 -2.39 19.15 1.92
CA GLN A 181 -1.21 18.26 1.86
C GLN A 181 -0.84 17.86 0.42
N ILE A 182 -1.82 17.45 -0.39
CA ILE A 182 -1.57 17.01 -1.78
C ILE A 182 -1.00 18.14 -2.64
N ARG A 183 -1.40 19.39 -2.41
CA ARG A 183 -0.88 20.54 -3.16
C ARG A 183 0.61 20.76 -2.91
N GLU A 184 1.06 20.55 -1.67
CA GLU A 184 2.44 20.75 -1.25
C GLU A 184 3.30 19.47 -1.43
N TYR A 185 2.65 18.33 -1.64
CA TYR A 185 3.31 17.04 -1.63
C TYR A 185 4.48 16.89 -2.61
N PRO A 186 4.46 17.43 -3.84
CA PRO A 186 5.62 17.37 -4.73
C PRO A 186 6.89 17.96 -4.12
N GLU A 187 6.78 19.05 -3.39
CA GLU A 187 7.93 19.69 -2.72
C GLU A 187 8.32 18.93 -1.44
N LEU A 188 7.35 18.46 -0.68
CA LEU A 188 7.60 17.60 0.48
C LEU A 188 8.33 16.30 0.08
N LEU A 189 7.97 15.71 -1.05
CA LEU A 189 8.63 14.50 -1.56
C LEU A 189 10.09 14.78 -1.97
N LYS A 190 10.37 15.93 -2.56
CA LYS A 190 11.75 16.37 -2.87
C LYS A 190 12.60 16.53 -1.60
N GLU A 191 12.00 17.12 -0.57
CA GLU A 191 12.69 17.30 0.71
C GLU A 191 12.96 15.96 1.41
N ARG A 192 12.01 15.04 1.40
CA ARG A 192 12.22 13.67 1.88
C ARG A 192 13.35 12.97 1.13
N LYS A 193 13.38 13.09 -0.19
CA LYS A 193 14.47 12.56 -1.02
C LYS A 193 15.82 13.17 -0.62
N ARG A 194 15.87 14.48 -0.40
CA ARG A 194 17.10 15.17 0.03
C ARG A 194 17.62 14.63 1.36
N VAL A 195 16.73 14.49 2.34
CA VAL A 195 17.09 13.94 3.66
C VAL A 195 17.52 12.48 3.56
N PHE A 196 16.78 11.67 2.82
CA PHE A 196 17.10 10.25 2.61
C PHE A 196 18.49 10.08 1.97
N ASN A 197 18.80 10.87 0.94
CA ASN A 197 20.10 10.84 0.26
C ASN A 197 21.23 11.29 1.19
N ALA A 198 21.01 12.32 2.02
CA ALA A 198 22.01 12.76 2.99
C ALA A 198 22.38 11.63 3.99
N TYR A 199 21.41 10.85 4.45
CA TYR A 199 21.67 9.65 5.25
C TYR A 199 22.41 8.59 4.45
N SER A 200 22.00 8.34 3.20
CA SER A 200 22.65 7.34 2.34
C SER A 200 24.10 7.70 2.05
N ASP A 201 24.40 8.96 1.76
CA ASP A 201 25.76 9.44 1.52
C ASP A 201 26.64 9.27 2.77
N ALA A 202 26.12 9.61 3.95
CA ALA A 202 26.81 9.47 5.21
C ALA A 202 27.09 7.99 5.58
N PHE A 203 26.07 7.13 5.46
CA PHE A 203 26.18 5.73 5.87
C PHE A 203 26.85 4.84 4.83
N SER A 204 26.84 5.20 3.54
CA SER A 204 27.57 4.45 2.50
C SER A 204 29.08 4.44 2.71
N ALA A 205 29.62 5.39 3.46
CA ALA A 205 31.03 5.42 3.85
C ALA A 205 31.35 4.45 5.02
N CYS A 206 30.33 3.87 5.66
CA CYS A 206 30.47 3.00 6.82
C CYS A 206 30.37 1.53 6.37
N ASP A 207 31.41 0.76 6.55
CA ASP A 207 31.47 -0.66 6.16
C ASP A 207 30.51 -1.57 6.98
N TRP A 208 30.08 -1.12 8.15
CA TRP A 208 29.08 -1.79 8.98
C TRP A 208 27.62 -1.52 8.56
N ALA A 209 27.37 -0.48 7.74
CA ALA A 209 26.03 -0.07 7.37
C ALA A 209 25.53 -0.80 6.11
N ILE A 210 24.25 -1.13 6.09
CA ILE A 210 23.53 -1.57 4.89
C ILE A 210 22.43 -0.54 4.64
N VAL A 211 22.66 0.33 3.66
CA VAL A 211 21.72 1.39 3.32
C VAL A 211 20.51 0.82 2.58
N PRO A 212 19.30 1.36 2.83
CA PRO A 212 18.11 0.91 2.12
C PRO A 212 18.12 1.36 0.65
N PRO A 213 17.51 0.58 -0.26
CA PRO A 213 17.37 1.00 -1.66
C PRO A 213 16.43 2.20 -1.77
N SER A 214 16.77 3.14 -2.63
CA SER A 214 15.89 4.27 -2.99
C SER A 214 15.53 4.30 -4.47
N VAL A 215 16.42 3.78 -5.30
CA VAL A 215 16.25 3.66 -6.75
C VAL A 215 16.80 2.31 -7.19
N ASP A 216 16.07 1.60 -8.05
CA ASP A 216 16.49 0.38 -8.72
C ASP A 216 15.86 0.33 -10.10
N GLY A 217 16.68 0.51 -11.15
CA GLY A 217 16.18 0.68 -12.51
C GLY A 217 15.24 1.90 -12.61
N GLU A 218 13.99 1.66 -12.97
CA GLU A 218 12.95 2.70 -13.06
C GLU A 218 12.13 2.87 -11.77
N LYS A 219 12.33 2.01 -10.76
CA LYS A 219 11.65 2.10 -9.47
C LYS A 219 12.28 3.21 -8.62
N GLU A 220 11.45 3.99 -7.96
CA GLU A 220 11.88 5.05 -7.06
C GLU A 220 10.99 5.06 -5.80
N SER A 221 11.64 5.13 -4.63
CA SER A 221 10.98 5.19 -3.33
C SER A 221 10.14 6.45 -3.13
N SER A 222 9.17 6.39 -2.25
CA SER A 222 8.50 7.56 -1.66
C SER A 222 9.29 8.17 -0.50
N TYR A 223 10.43 7.59 -0.13
CA TYR A 223 11.31 8.06 0.94
C TYR A 223 10.57 8.18 2.30
N HIS A 224 9.70 7.21 2.59
CA HIS A 224 8.85 7.28 3.79
C HIS A 224 9.65 6.98 5.05
N ILE A 225 10.40 5.89 5.08
CA ILE A 225 11.25 5.47 6.20
C ILE A 225 12.66 5.17 5.68
N TYR A 226 13.68 5.58 6.43
CA TYR A 226 15.06 5.19 6.19
C TYR A 226 15.39 3.95 7.02
N ALA A 227 15.21 2.77 6.43
CA ALA A 227 15.38 1.47 7.10
C ALA A 227 16.84 1.03 7.10
N LEU A 228 17.69 1.67 7.93
CA LEU A 228 19.09 1.31 8.08
C LEU A 228 19.23 -0.07 8.73
N ARG A 229 20.07 -0.94 8.15
CA ARG A 229 20.50 -2.18 8.80
C ARG A 229 21.99 -2.10 9.17
N ILE A 230 22.32 -2.73 10.28
CA ILE A 230 23.71 -2.85 10.75
C ILE A 230 24.12 -4.31 10.59
N LYS A 231 25.27 -4.53 9.95
CA LYS A 231 25.81 -5.87 9.72
C LYS A 231 26.03 -6.58 11.04
N ASP A 232 25.68 -7.85 11.06
CA ASP A 232 25.91 -8.78 12.18
C ASP A 232 25.35 -8.33 13.55
N PHE A 233 24.39 -7.37 13.55
CA PHE A 233 23.71 -6.95 14.77
C PHE A 233 22.68 -7.98 15.22
N THR A 234 22.75 -8.32 16.51
CA THR A 234 21.68 -9.09 17.17
C THR A 234 20.51 -8.18 17.56
N GLU A 235 19.38 -8.78 17.90
CA GLU A 235 18.20 -8.06 18.41
C GLU A 235 18.53 -7.24 19.66
N GLU A 236 19.26 -7.82 20.63
CA GLU A 236 19.68 -7.14 21.85
C GLU A 236 20.60 -5.94 21.58
N GLN A 237 21.48 -6.04 20.58
CA GLN A 237 22.35 -4.94 20.19
C GLN A 237 21.56 -3.82 19.54
N ARG A 238 20.57 -4.17 18.68
CA ARG A 238 19.64 -3.21 18.08
C ARG A 238 18.89 -2.44 19.16
N ASP A 239 18.29 -3.13 20.11
CA ASP A 239 17.46 -2.53 21.15
C ASP A 239 18.30 -1.59 22.03
N ARG A 240 19.50 -2.01 22.43
CA ARG A 240 20.43 -1.12 23.15
C ARG A 240 20.83 0.10 22.34
N MET A 241 21.05 -0.04 21.03
CA MET A 241 21.37 1.10 20.15
C MET A 241 20.23 2.09 20.09
N ILE A 242 18.99 1.62 19.96
CA ILE A 242 17.78 2.46 19.97
C ILE A 242 17.71 3.25 21.29
N ASP A 243 17.93 2.60 22.43
CA ASP A 243 17.95 3.24 23.74
C ASP A 243 19.07 4.30 23.88
N GLU A 244 20.27 4.03 23.36
CA GLU A 244 21.36 5.00 23.37
C GLU A 244 21.09 6.21 22.47
N ILE A 245 20.54 6.00 21.28
CA ILE A 245 20.17 7.09 20.37
C ILE A 245 19.08 7.96 20.99
N ALA A 246 18.12 7.35 21.69
CA ALA A 246 17.04 8.08 22.38
C ALA A 246 17.57 9.04 23.45
N LYS A 247 18.71 8.73 24.12
CA LYS A 247 19.37 9.62 25.08
C LYS A 247 19.92 10.91 24.46
N SER A 248 20.09 10.91 23.14
CA SER A 248 20.50 12.08 22.36
C SER A 248 19.29 12.86 21.80
N GLU A 249 18.10 12.62 22.33
CA GLU A 249 16.83 13.23 21.89
C GLU A 249 16.47 12.94 20.43
N VAL A 250 16.98 11.81 19.87
CA VAL A 250 16.66 11.34 18.53
C VAL A 250 15.73 10.13 18.64
N ALA A 251 14.52 10.27 18.11
CA ALA A 251 13.55 9.19 18.08
C ALA A 251 13.82 8.28 16.86
N VAL A 252 14.11 7.01 17.13
CA VAL A 252 14.23 5.94 16.12
C VAL A 252 13.38 4.74 16.53
N ASN A 253 13.02 3.90 15.56
CA ASN A 253 12.26 2.66 15.77
C ASN A 253 13.07 1.46 15.27
#